data_e2193b7f00838bc2dca007ecd6305598
#
_entry.id   e2193b7f00838bc2dca007ecd6305598
#
_cell.length_a   1.000
_cell.length_b   1.000
_cell.length_c   1.000
_cell.angle_alpha   90.00
_cell.angle_beta   90.00
_cell.angle_gamma   90.00
#
_symmetry.space_group_name_H-M   'P 1'
#
loop_
_entity.id
_entity.type
_entity.pdbx_description
1 polymer ?
#
loop_
_entity_poly.entity_id
_entity_poly.type
_entity_poly.pdbx_seq_one_letter_code
_entity_poly.pdbx_strand_id
1 'polypeptide(L)'
;MEQKWVVFYVSSHGFRHMTRSLALIEEIMKQTSYHVYLVSGAYQNEFARNYLKKFADRMQYKDLKTDIGLVTVQNGLTVDVEETEHQLIPFVASWENIVAEEVVQLKDMSIKCVLTDITPIGALVGERLKVQTIGLSNFTWVEQYEFFHIQQEIIEAFKEAYSHLDLFGEYALALSMESVNCPRKSIGFLSRELDWSKISDLKQQYGHSLFISCGKAVKIDRVHIENYHGTVFTTSGITVTGSDQIIELATDTQDTHNYLAASDLVIAKAGWGTISEAITASKKLVLIERESVLEDTHNIQQLKEDHLAISIKESELAALDIPRLETRADRDISLERLNQYSNQQDKVVELLGLK
;
A
#
# COMPACT_ATOMS: atom_id res chain seq x y z
N MET A 1 33.11 1.11 -11.96
CA MET A 1 32.42 0.03 -11.24
C MET A 1 31.23 -0.37 -12.09
N GLU A 2 30.97 -1.66 -12.20
CA GLU A 2 29.82 -2.18 -12.94
C GLU A 2 28.51 -1.71 -12.28
N GLN A 3 27.56 -1.28 -13.10
CA GLN A 3 26.29 -0.73 -12.68
C GLN A 3 25.38 -1.88 -12.18
N LYS A 4 25.08 -1.93 -10.88
CA LYS A 4 24.23 -2.97 -10.30
C LYS A 4 22.79 -2.52 -10.18
N TRP A 5 21.86 -3.40 -10.51
CA TRP A 5 20.45 -3.13 -10.56
C TRP A 5 19.66 -3.93 -9.50
N VAL A 6 18.67 -3.27 -8.92
CA VAL A 6 17.56 -3.92 -8.23
C VAL A 6 16.37 -3.81 -9.17
N VAL A 7 15.78 -4.94 -9.52
CA VAL A 7 14.56 -5.00 -10.32
C VAL A 7 13.37 -5.08 -9.37
N PHE A 8 12.42 -4.18 -9.49
CA PHE A 8 11.31 -4.08 -8.55
C PHE A 8 9.96 -4.18 -9.27
N TYR A 9 9.26 -5.29 -9.09
CA TYR A 9 7.90 -5.50 -9.57
C TYR A 9 6.91 -5.06 -8.49
N VAL A 10 6.03 -4.12 -8.81
CA VAL A 10 5.01 -3.61 -7.89
C VAL A 10 3.63 -3.85 -8.47
N SER A 11 2.69 -4.27 -7.64
CA SER A 11 1.30 -4.46 -8.02
C SER A 11 0.76 -3.25 -8.78
N SER A 12 0.16 -3.50 -9.92
CA SER A 12 -0.55 -2.51 -10.73
C SER A 12 -1.97 -2.24 -10.23
N HIS A 13 -2.42 -2.96 -9.19
CA HIS A 13 -3.73 -2.82 -8.58
C HIS A 13 -3.76 -1.72 -7.50
N GLY A 14 -4.03 -0.49 -7.92
CA GLY A 14 -4.16 0.66 -7.02
C GLY A 14 -2.82 1.27 -6.57
N PHE A 15 -2.87 2.17 -5.58
CA PHE A 15 -1.69 2.95 -5.14
C PHE A 15 -1.05 2.45 -3.84
N ARG A 16 -1.72 1.59 -3.10
CA ARG A 16 -1.27 1.16 -1.75
C ARG A 16 0.08 0.44 -1.79
N HIS A 17 0.23 -0.45 -2.78
CA HIS A 17 1.48 -1.17 -3.03
C HIS A 17 2.57 -0.20 -3.48
N MET A 18 2.25 0.72 -4.37
CA MET A 18 3.20 1.70 -4.87
C MET A 18 3.73 2.60 -3.74
N THR A 19 2.87 3.15 -2.86
CA THR A 19 3.33 4.07 -1.80
C THR A 19 4.29 3.41 -0.82
N ARG A 20 4.05 2.15 -0.40
CA ARG A 20 4.99 1.42 0.47
C ARG A 20 6.27 1.01 -0.26
N SER A 21 6.16 0.62 -1.53
CA SER A 21 7.33 0.30 -2.35
C SER A 21 8.21 1.52 -2.59
N LEU A 22 7.61 2.72 -2.75
CA LEU A 22 8.36 3.97 -2.87
C LEU A 22 9.17 4.29 -1.62
N ALA A 23 8.64 4.01 -0.42
CA ALA A 23 9.39 4.16 0.82
C ALA A 23 10.66 3.28 0.83
N LEU A 24 10.54 2.01 0.39
CA LEU A 24 11.68 1.10 0.26
C LEU A 24 12.66 1.54 -0.84
N ILE A 25 12.16 1.88 -2.03
CA ILE A 25 12.98 2.33 -3.15
C ILE A 25 13.79 3.58 -2.75
N GLU A 26 13.14 4.54 -2.09
CA GLU A 26 13.82 5.73 -1.61
C GLU A 26 15.00 5.40 -0.70
N GLU A 27 14.84 4.44 0.21
CA GLU A 27 15.91 4.02 1.11
C GLU A 27 17.02 3.22 0.39
N ILE A 28 16.67 2.38 -0.58
CA ILE A 28 17.66 1.74 -1.45
C ILE A 28 18.51 2.81 -2.15
N MET A 29 17.87 3.85 -2.69
CA MET A 29 18.56 4.94 -3.39
C MET A 29 19.42 5.82 -2.48
N LYS A 30 19.04 6.02 -1.21
CA LYS A 30 19.81 6.76 -0.21
C LYS A 30 21.00 5.95 0.33
N GLN A 31 20.79 4.66 0.62
CA GLN A 31 21.76 3.85 1.36
C GLN A 31 22.70 3.04 0.45
N THR A 32 22.44 2.97 -0.85
CA THR A 32 23.23 2.18 -1.80
C THR A 32 23.55 2.97 -3.07
N SER A 33 24.44 2.41 -3.91
CA SER A 33 24.73 2.92 -5.25
C SER A 33 23.94 2.19 -6.35
N TYR A 34 22.94 1.38 -5.99
CA TYR A 34 22.16 0.60 -6.97
C TYR A 34 21.31 1.51 -7.86
N HIS A 35 21.07 1.03 -9.06
CA HIS A 35 20.02 1.50 -9.94
C HIS A 35 18.77 0.68 -9.72
N VAL A 36 17.61 1.26 -9.96
CA VAL A 36 16.33 0.55 -9.82
C VAL A 36 15.60 0.52 -11.16
N TYR A 37 15.21 -0.68 -11.59
CA TYR A 37 14.31 -0.91 -12.70
C TYR A 37 12.92 -1.23 -12.11
N LEU A 38 12.00 -0.27 -12.19
CA LEU A 38 10.67 -0.34 -11.62
C LEU A 38 9.63 -0.76 -12.65
N VAL A 39 8.94 -1.86 -12.39
CA VAL A 39 7.90 -2.43 -13.23
C VAL A 39 6.54 -2.36 -12.53
N SER A 40 5.60 -1.63 -13.09
CA SER A 40 4.23 -1.50 -12.59
C SER A 40 3.31 -0.94 -13.68
N GLY A 41 2.04 -0.71 -13.37
CA GLY A 41 1.12 -0.04 -14.29
C GLY A 41 1.55 1.39 -14.65
N ALA A 42 1.16 1.87 -15.84
CA ALA A 42 1.55 3.20 -16.34
C ALA A 42 1.21 4.33 -15.35
N TYR A 43 0.04 4.26 -14.72
CA TYR A 43 -0.42 5.26 -13.77
C TYR A 43 0.39 5.24 -12.47
N GLN A 44 0.75 4.07 -11.97
CA GLN A 44 1.62 3.90 -10.80
C GLN A 44 3.03 4.40 -11.10
N ASN A 45 3.56 4.10 -12.28
CA ASN A 45 4.88 4.55 -12.71
C ASN A 45 4.95 6.06 -12.90
N GLU A 46 3.91 6.71 -13.40
CA GLU A 46 3.85 8.18 -13.49
C GLU A 46 3.96 8.81 -12.09
N PHE A 47 3.21 8.29 -11.13
CA PHE A 47 3.32 8.73 -9.73
C PHE A 47 4.73 8.51 -9.16
N ALA A 48 5.32 7.33 -9.42
CA ALA A 48 6.66 6.99 -8.98
C ALA A 48 7.73 7.91 -9.59
N ARG A 49 7.64 8.24 -10.89
CA ARG A 49 8.55 9.18 -11.56
C ARG A 49 8.55 10.55 -10.89
N ASN A 50 7.37 11.05 -10.52
CA ASN A 50 7.23 12.34 -9.84
C ASN A 50 7.82 12.29 -8.44
N TYR A 51 7.52 11.25 -7.66
CA TYR A 51 8.01 11.07 -6.29
C TYR A 51 9.53 10.87 -6.24
N LEU A 52 10.08 10.01 -7.10
CA LEU A 52 11.51 9.66 -7.15
C LEU A 52 12.34 10.59 -8.07
N LYS A 53 11.80 11.76 -8.45
CA LYS A 53 12.45 12.69 -9.38
C LYS A 53 13.90 13.03 -8.99
N LYS A 54 14.20 13.10 -7.69
CA LYS A 54 15.55 13.37 -7.18
C LYS A 54 16.56 12.26 -7.48
N PHE A 55 16.12 11.08 -7.91
CA PHE A 55 16.95 9.91 -8.27
C PHE A 55 16.80 9.51 -9.73
N ALA A 56 16.30 10.39 -10.60
CA ALA A 56 15.95 10.07 -11.98
C ALA A 56 17.11 9.47 -12.80
N ASP A 57 18.35 9.83 -12.47
CA ASP A 57 19.58 9.32 -13.10
C ASP A 57 19.87 7.84 -12.83
N ARG A 58 19.25 7.27 -11.76
CA ARG A 58 19.40 5.86 -11.36
C ARG A 58 18.13 5.05 -11.49
N MET A 59 17.09 5.60 -12.13
CA MET A 59 15.77 4.97 -12.26
C MET A 59 15.47 4.63 -13.72
N GLN A 60 14.98 3.42 -13.95
CA GLN A 60 14.29 3.03 -15.18
C GLN A 60 12.91 2.51 -14.87
N TYR A 61 11.97 2.66 -15.79
CA TYR A 61 10.56 2.32 -15.60
C TYR A 61 10.04 1.50 -16.78
N LYS A 62 9.30 0.45 -16.49
CA LYS A 62 8.56 -0.35 -17.47
C LYS A 62 7.08 -0.34 -17.12
N ASP A 63 6.26 0.10 -18.05
CA ASP A 63 4.81 0.04 -17.90
C ASP A 63 4.34 -1.37 -18.29
N LEU A 64 3.82 -2.09 -17.28
CA LEU A 64 3.33 -3.46 -17.42
C LEU A 64 2.18 -3.69 -16.44
N LYS A 65 1.14 -4.40 -16.88
CA LYS A 65 0.12 -4.91 -15.97
C LYS A 65 0.70 -6.12 -15.23
N THR A 66 1.05 -5.93 -13.96
CA THR A 66 1.77 -6.93 -13.15
C THR A 66 0.85 -7.88 -12.40
N ASP A 67 -0.41 -7.50 -12.24
CA ASP A 67 -1.48 -8.29 -11.63
C ASP A 67 -2.87 -7.75 -12.00
N ILE A 68 -3.90 -8.47 -11.58
CA ILE A 68 -5.31 -8.06 -11.74
C ILE A 68 -5.85 -7.49 -10.43
N GLY A 69 -5.50 -8.10 -9.30
CA GLY A 69 -6.10 -7.79 -8.02
C GLY A 69 -7.55 -8.25 -7.92
N LEU A 70 -8.37 -7.49 -7.20
CA LEU A 70 -9.80 -7.72 -7.05
C LEU A 70 -10.58 -6.66 -7.84
N VAL A 71 -11.37 -7.07 -8.79
CA VAL A 71 -12.27 -6.18 -9.53
C VAL A 71 -13.47 -5.86 -8.66
N THR A 72 -13.87 -4.59 -8.59
CA THR A 72 -15.06 -4.17 -7.84
C THR A 72 -16.20 -3.80 -8.80
N VAL A 73 -17.44 -4.03 -8.37
CA VAL A 73 -18.61 -3.56 -9.09
C VAL A 73 -18.55 -2.03 -9.28
N GLN A 74 -19.10 -1.55 -10.40
CA GLN A 74 -19.09 -0.10 -10.70
C GLN A 74 -19.70 0.71 -9.57
N ASN A 75 -18.98 1.73 -9.11
CA ASN A 75 -19.37 2.63 -8.02
C ASN A 75 -19.64 1.94 -6.67
N GLY A 76 -19.09 0.76 -6.42
CA GLY A 76 -19.26 -0.01 -5.18
C GLY A 76 -17.95 -0.45 -4.55
N LEU A 77 -18.05 -0.96 -3.32
CA LEU A 77 -16.96 -1.56 -2.56
C LEU A 77 -16.93 -3.09 -2.66
N THR A 78 -18.02 -3.67 -3.18
CA THR A 78 -18.19 -5.12 -3.31
C THR A 78 -17.31 -5.65 -4.44
N VAL A 79 -16.66 -6.78 -4.20
CA VAL A 79 -15.86 -7.48 -5.20
C VAL A 79 -16.77 -8.18 -6.20
N ASP A 80 -16.51 -7.98 -7.48
CA ASP A 80 -17.10 -8.72 -8.59
C ASP A 80 -16.22 -9.95 -8.87
N VAL A 81 -16.64 -11.08 -8.31
CA VAL A 81 -15.87 -12.33 -8.38
C VAL A 81 -15.83 -12.85 -9.81
N GLU A 82 -16.95 -12.81 -10.53
CA GLU A 82 -17.06 -13.29 -11.91
C GLU A 82 -16.16 -12.47 -12.86
N GLU A 83 -16.21 -11.14 -12.77
CA GLU A 83 -15.34 -10.28 -13.57
C GLU A 83 -13.87 -10.42 -13.16
N THR A 84 -13.58 -10.66 -11.88
CA THR A 84 -12.22 -10.93 -11.40
C THR A 84 -11.66 -12.20 -12.07
N GLU A 85 -12.42 -13.30 -12.07
CA GLU A 85 -12.01 -14.55 -12.76
C GLU A 85 -11.88 -14.35 -14.27
N HIS A 86 -12.84 -13.68 -14.90
CA HIS A 86 -12.80 -13.38 -16.31
C HIS A 86 -11.52 -12.64 -16.75
N GLN A 87 -11.00 -11.76 -15.90
CA GLN A 87 -9.72 -11.08 -16.16
C GLN A 87 -8.49 -11.92 -15.77
N LEU A 88 -8.58 -12.75 -14.75
CA LEU A 88 -7.47 -13.58 -14.29
C LEU A 88 -7.10 -14.68 -15.29
N ILE A 89 -8.07 -15.33 -15.90
CA ILE A 89 -7.83 -16.44 -16.85
C ILE A 89 -6.86 -16.02 -17.98
N PRO A 90 -7.15 -14.98 -18.80
CA PRO A 90 -6.23 -14.55 -19.84
C PRO A 90 -4.92 -13.98 -19.30
N PHE A 91 -4.93 -13.37 -18.10
CA PHE A 91 -3.73 -12.86 -17.49
C PHE A 91 -2.76 -13.99 -17.11
N VAL A 92 -3.21 -15.04 -16.42
CA VAL A 92 -2.39 -16.21 -16.09
C VAL A 92 -1.87 -16.89 -17.37
N ALA A 93 -2.69 -17.03 -18.39
CA ALA A 93 -2.28 -17.58 -19.69
C ALA A 93 -1.21 -16.74 -20.40
N SER A 94 -1.08 -15.47 -20.08
CA SER A 94 -0.08 -14.56 -20.67
C SER A 94 1.28 -14.57 -19.96
N TRP A 95 1.40 -15.14 -18.77
CA TRP A 95 2.61 -15.05 -17.93
C TRP A 95 3.87 -15.52 -18.64
N GLU A 96 3.84 -16.65 -19.33
CA GLU A 96 5.03 -17.18 -20.01
C GLU A 96 5.60 -16.19 -21.04
N ASN A 97 4.72 -15.52 -21.81
CA ASN A 97 5.14 -14.53 -22.79
C ASN A 97 5.70 -13.27 -22.09
N ILE A 98 5.01 -12.77 -21.04
CA ILE A 98 5.46 -11.61 -20.27
C ILE A 98 6.84 -11.88 -19.65
N VAL A 99 7.01 -13.04 -19.02
CA VAL A 99 8.29 -13.43 -18.39
C VAL A 99 9.39 -13.55 -19.41
N ALA A 100 9.12 -14.17 -20.58
CA ALA A 100 10.10 -14.29 -21.65
C ALA A 100 10.56 -12.91 -22.17
N GLU A 101 9.65 -11.97 -22.37
CA GLU A 101 9.99 -10.60 -22.79
C GLU A 101 10.82 -9.87 -21.73
N GLU A 102 10.45 -9.96 -20.44
CA GLU A 102 11.19 -9.35 -19.34
C GLU A 102 12.61 -9.94 -19.21
N VAL A 103 12.76 -11.25 -19.32
CA VAL A 103 14.08 -11.91 -19.31
C VAL A 103 14.97 -11.42 -20.44
N VAL A 104 14.44 -11.27 -21.65
CA VAL A 104 15.20 -10.71 -22.79
C VAL A 104 15.66 -9.28 -22.50
N GLN A 105 14.80 -8.47 -21.88
CA GLN A 105 15.13 -7.08 -21.52
C GLN A 105 16.21 -6.99 -20.43
N LEU A 106 16.21 -7.91 -19.48
CA LEU A 106 17.01 -7.88 -18.27
C LEU A 106 18.31 -8.68 -18.33
N LYS A 107 18.46 -9.62 -19.28
CA LYS A 107 19.56 -10.61 -19.34
C LYS A 107 20.98 -10.02 -19.33
N ASP A 108 21.15 -8.81 -19.86
CA ASP A 108 22.46 -8.15 -19.96
C ASP A 108 22.71 -7.17 -18.80
N MET A 109 21.80 -7.09 -17.83
CA MET A 109 21.94 -6.24 -16.65
C MET A 109 22.60 -7.02 -15.50
N SER A 110 23.52 -6.36 -14.77
CA SER A 110 24.08 -6.91 -13.53
C SER A 110 23.07 -6.76 -12.39
N ILE A 111 22.18 -7.75 -12.24
CA ILE A 111 21.08 -7.70 -11.28
C ILE A 111 21.56 -8.20 -9.91
N LYS A 112 21.33 -7.39 -8.86
CA LYS A 112 21.56 -7.76 -7.46
C LYS A 112 20.48 -8.69 -6.93
N CYS A 113 19.23 -8.32 -7.17
CA CYS A 113 18.05 -9.11 -6.80
C CYS A 113 16.80 -8.61 -7.54
N VAL A 114 15.77 -9.44 -7.53
CA VAL A 114 14.39 -9.06 -7.86
C VAL A 114 13.61 -8.87 -6.57
N LEU A 115 12.95 -7.73 -6.42
CA LEU A 115 11.95 -7.47 -5.39
C LEU A 115 10.57 -7.55 -6.02
N THR A 116 9.62 -8.18 -5.35
CA THR A 116 8.24 -8.24 -5.84
C THR A 116 7.25 -7.92 -4.72
N ASP A 117 6.54 -6.80 -4.87
CA ASP A 117 5.44 -6.47 -3.97
C ASP A 117 4.17 -7.15 -4.50
N ILE A 118 3.99 -8.40 -4.04
CA ILE A 118 2.84 -9.31 -4.27
C ILE A 118 2.63 -9.76 -5.73
N THR A 119 3.40 -9.27 -6.73
CA THR A 119 3.14 -9.68 -8.11
C THR A 119 3.71 -11.07 -8.44
N PRO A 120 2.98 -11.95 -9.14
CA PRO A 120 3.53 -13.25 -9.55
C PRO A 120 4.62 -13.11 -10.61
N ILE A 121 4.52 -12.08 -11.47
CA ILE A 121 5.47 -11.84 -12.57
C ILE A 121 6.89 -11.65 -12.04
N GLY A 122 7.06 -10.88 -10.96
CA GLY A 122 8.39 -10.66 -10.37
C GLY A 122 9.03 -11.96 -9.86
N ALA A 123 8.24 -12.85 -9.24
CA ALA A 123 8.72 -14.14 -8.76
C ALA A 123 9.18 -15.03 -9.92
N LEU A 124 8.39 -15.14 -10.98
CA LEU A 124 8.70 -15.93 -12.16
C LEU A 124 9.91 -15.40 -12.96
N VAL A 125 10.05 -14.07 -13.06
CA VAL A 125 11.20 -13.45 -13.72
C VAL A 125 12.49 -13.70 -12.94
N GLY A 126 12.44 -13.58 -11.62
CA GLY A 126 13.60 -13.84 -10.77
C GLY A 126 14.07 -15.30 -10.85
N GLU A 127 13.15 -16.25 -10.85
CA GLU A 127 13.43 -17.67 -11.08
C GLU A 127 14.10 -17.90 -12.44
N ARG A 128 13.53 -17.35 -13.51
CA ARG A 128 14.03 -17.53 -14.88
C ARG A 128 15.42 -16.91 -15.07
N LEU A 129 15.72 -15.79 -14.41
CA LEU A 129 17.03 -15.13 -14.41
C LEU A 129 18.02 -15.79 -13.43
N LYS A 130 17.56 -16.67 -12.54
CA LYS A 130 18.34 -17.30 -11.46
C LYS A 130 19.03 -16.27 -10.55
N VAL A 131 18.31 -15.25 -10.17
CA VAL A 131 18.76 -14.22 -9.23
C VAL A 131 17.91 -14.28 -7.97
N GLN A 132 18.49 -13.85 -6.84
CA GLN A 132 17.75 -13.80 -5.57
C GLN A 132 16.45 -13.03 -5.73
N THR A 133 15.34 -13.66 -5.32
CA THR A 133 14.01 -13.08 -5.45
C THR A 133 13.36 -12.92 -4.07
N ILE A 134 12.99 -11.70 -3.74
CA ILE A 134 12.45 -11.33 -2.44
C ILE A 134 11.01 -10.85 -2.60
N GLY A 135 10.08 -11.58 -2.00
CA GLY A 135 8.68 -11.17 -1.88
C GLY A 135 8.49 -10.16 -0.76
N LEU A 136 7.57 -9.24 -0.94
CA LEU A 136 7.26 -8.19 0.06
C LEU A 136 5.74 -8.04 0.16
N SER A 137 5.12 -8.31 1.28
CA SER A 137 3.71 -7.98 1.51
C SER A 137 3.26 -8.25 2.95
N ASN A 138 1.99 -7.93 3.23
CA ASN A 138 1.21 -8.37 4.38
C ASN A 138 0.16 -9.44 4.03
N PHE A 139 0.00 -9.80 2.76
CA PHE A 139 -0.82 -10.88 2.24
C PHE A 139 -0.33 -11.29 0.85
N THR A 140 -0.79 -12.44 0.32
CA THR A 140 -0.63 -12.77 -1.10
C THR A 140 -1.99 -12.79 -1.81
N TRP A 141 -1.98 -12.83 -3.15
CA TRP A 141 -3.24 -12.98 -3.88
C TRP A 141 -3.89 -14.34 -3.65
N VAL A 142 -3.13 -15.34 -3.20
CA VAL A 142 -3.66 -16.69 -2.87
C VAL A 142 -4.74 -16.59 -1.80
N GLU A 143 -4.47 -15.94 -0.66
CA GLU A 143 -5.44 -15.81 0.44
C GLU A 143 -6.70 -15.05 0.01
N GLN A 144 -6.54 -14.01 -0.82
CA GLN A 144 -7.68 -13.26 -1.34
C GLN A 144 -8.52 -14.11 -2.30
N TYR A 145 -7.87 -14.85 -3.20
CA TYR A 145 -8.59 -15.67 -4.18
C TYR A 145 -9.24 -16.90 -3.55
N GLU A 146 -8.62 -17.51 -2.54
CA GLU A 146 -9.23 -18.57 -1.74
C GLU A 146 -10.47 -18.06 -0.99
N PHE A 147 -10.41 -16.87 -0.39
CA PHE A 147 -11.53 -16.24 0.30
C PHE A 147 -12.74 -16.01 -0.62
N PHE A 148 -12.50 -15.64 -1.86
CA PHE A 148 -13.54 -15.41 -2.87
C PHE A 148 -13.91 -16.67 -3.67
N HIS A 149 -13.32 -17.82 -3.36
CA HIS A 149 -13.55 -19.10 -4.07
C HIS A 149 -13.29 -19.00 -5.57
N ILE A 150 -12.25 -18.26 -5.98
CA ILE A 150 -11.74 -18.20 -7.34
C ILE A 150 -11.34 -19.59 -7.80
N GLN A 151 -11.38 -19.87 -9.12
CA GLN A 151 -11.05 -21.17 -9.70
C GLN A 151 -9.70 -21.71 -9.19
N GLN A 152 -9.69 -22.99 -8.81
CA GLN A 152 -8.52 -23.61 -8.17
C GLN A 152 -7.28 -23.57 -9.05
N GLU A 153 -7.42 -23.71 -10.38
CA GLU A 153 -6.32 -23.66 -11.32
C GLU A 153 -5.58 -22.31 -11.28
N ILE A 154 -6.30 -21.21 -11.08
CA ILE A 154 -5.73 -19.88 -10.92
C ILE A 154 -4.98 -19.78 -9.59
N ILE A 155 -5.60 -20.25 -8.50
CA ILE A 155 -4.99 -20.26 -7.17
C ILE A 155 -3.67 -21.06 -7.18
N GLU A 156 -3.66 -22.24 -7.79
CA GLU A 156 -2.46 -23.08 -7.89
C GLU A 156 -1.35 -22.41 -8.74
N ALA A 157 -1.72 -21.70 -9.82
CA ALA A 157 -0.74 -20.95 -10.60
C ALA A 157 -0.05 -19.85 -9.77
N PHE A 158 -0.80 -19.14 -8.91
CA PHE A 158 -0.22 -18.16 -8.00
C PHE A 158 0.63 -18.80 -6.90
N LYS A 159 0.22 -19.95 -6.33
CA LYS A 159 1.03 -20.71 -5.37
C LYS A 159 2.35 -21.15 -5.99
N GLU A 160 2.30 -21.66 -7.20
CA GLU A 160 3.51 -22.06 -7.95
C GLU A 160 4.44 -20.86 -8.16
N ALA A 161 3.90 -19.71 -8.61
CA ALA A 161 4.70 -18.49 -8.78
C ALA A 161 5.40 -18.06 -7.48
N TYR A 162 4.68 -18.04 -6.35
CA TYR A 162 5.26 -17.65 -5.06
C TYR A 162 6.20 -18.70 -4.46
N SER A 163 6.16 -19.96 -4.92
CA SER A 163 7.11 -20.99 -4.51
C SER A 163 8.55 -20.69 -4.93
N HIS A 164 8.77 -19.81 -5.91
CA HIS A 164 10.08 -19.39 -6.40
C HIS A 164 10.71 -18.23 -5.61
N LEU A 165 10.08 -17.79 -4.51
CA LEU A 165 10.67 -16.76 -3.64
C LEU A 165 11.78 -17.38 -2.76
N ASP A 166 12.93 -16.70 -2.69
CA ASP A 166 14.06 -17.09 -1.83
C ASP A 166 13.93 -16.53 -0.41
N LEU A 167 13.26 -15.39 -0.26
CA LEU A 167 13.05 -14.67 1.00
C LEU A 167 11.73 -13.91 0.93
N PHE A 168 11.08 -13.77 2.07
CA PHE A 168 9.87 -12.94 2.18
C PHE A 168 10.02 -11.89 3.29
N GLY A 169 9.90 -10.62 2.91
CA GLY A 169 9.78 -9.50 3.82
C GLY A 169 8.32 -9.29 4.21
N GLU A 170 8.00 -9.66 5.45
CA GLU A 170 6.66 -9.61 5.98
C GLU A 170 6.40 -8.28 6.65
N TYR A 171 5.43 -7.53 6.15
CA TYR A 171 4.96 -6.29 6.78
C TYR A 171 4.08 -6.58 8.00
N ALA A 172 3.91 -5.58 8.88
CA ALA A 172 2.97 -5.67 10.00
C ALA A 172 1.54 -5.98 9.51
N LEU A 173 0.70 -6.53 10.38
CA LEU A 173 -0.68 -6.94 10.08
C LEU A 173 -0.74 -8.01 8.98
N ALA A 174 0.23 -8.92 8.96
CA ALA A 174 0.25 -9.97 7.97
C ALA A 174 -0.86 -11.00 8.18
N LEU A 175 -1.52 -11.39 7.09
CA LEU A 175 -2.35 -12.59 7.06
C LEU A 175 -1.49 -13.85 7.21
N SER A 176 -2.10 -14.97 7.57
CA SER A 176 -1.43 -16.27 7.46
C SER A 176 -1.24 -16.59 5.96
N MET A 177 0.00 -16.51 5.48
CA MET A 177 0.36 -16.73 4.10
C MET A 177 0.98 -18.14 3.95
N GLU A 178 0.14 -19.18 3.92
CA GLU A 178 0.60 -20.58 3.83
C GLU A 178 1.23 -20.88 2.46
N SER A 179 0.92 -20.09 1.44
CA SER A 179 1.51 -20.18 0.10
C SER A 179 2.98 -19.78 0.04
N VAL A 180 3.50 -19.08 1.07
CA VAL A 180 4.88 -18.61 1.13
C VAL A 180 5.73 -19.58 1.96
N ASN A 181 6.54 -20.41 1.28
CA ASN A 181 7.34 -21.47 1.87
C ASN A 181 8.84 -21.16 1.98
N CYS A 182 9.24 -19.90 1.87
CA CYS A 182 10.63 -19.44 2.03
C CYS A 182 10.87 -18.81 3.42
N PRO A 183 12.14 -18.58 3.81
CA PRO A 183 12.47 -17.81 5.01
C PRO A 183 11.79 -16.45 5.04
N ARG A 184 11.29 -16.04 6.21
CA ARG A 184 10.60 -14.79 6.39
C ARG A 184 11.39 -13.84 7.29
N LYS A 185 11.30 -12.54 7.01
CA LYS A 185 11.82 -11.47 7.86
C LYS A 185 10.71 -10.47 8.15
N SER A 186 10.42 -10.24 9.41
CA SER A 186 9.47 -9.20 9.81
C SER A 186 10.07 -7.82 9.56
N ILE A 187 9.38 -7.01 8.76
CA ILE A 187 9.75 -5.63 8.46
C ILE A 187 9.03 -4.68 9.42
N GLY A 188 7.81 -4.99 9.83
CA GLY A 188 6.96 -4.08 10.60
C GLY A 188 6.22 -3.07 9.70
N PHE A 189 5.96 -1.86 10.23
CA PHE A 189 5.35 -0.77 9.45
C PHE A 189 6.42 -0.01 8.67
N LEU A 190 6.13 0.24 7.39
CA LEU A 190 6.97 0.99 6.47
C LEU A 190 6.16 2.08 5.79
N SER A 191 6.56 3.33 5.94
CA SER A 191 5.90 4.49 5.34
C SER A 191 6.91 5.44 4.69
N ARG A 192 6.43 6.33 3.84
CA ARG A 192 7.24 7.40 3.25
C ARG A 192 7.79 8.31 4.34
N GLU A 193 8.96 8.91 4.10
CA GLU A 193 9.59 9.82 5.04
C GLU A 193 8.71 11.06 5.29
N LEU A 194 8.58 11.45 6.55
CA LEU A 194 7.79 12.62 6.97
C LEU A 194 8.63 13.90 6.86
N ASP A 195 8.10 14.91 6.21
CA ASP A 195 8.64 16.26 6.23
C ASP A 195 8.11 17.04 7.43
N TRP A 196 8.86 16.99 8.52
CA TRP A 196 8.48 17.62 9.79
C TRP A 196 8.34 19.15 9.70
N SER A 197 9.09 19.82 8.78
CA SER A 197 8.93 21.25 8.52
C SER A 197 7.57 21.53 7.92
N LYS A 198 7.23 20.81 6.85
CA LYS A 198 5.91 20.94 6.20
C LYS A 198 4.76 20.58 7.14
N ILE A 199 4.92 19.54 7.96
CA ILE A 199 3.91 19.16 8.95
C ILE A 199 3.69 20.25 9.97
N SER A 200 4.76 20.91 10.45
CA SER A 200 4.68 22.04 11.35
C SER A 200 3.95 23.24 10.73
N ASP A 201 4.28 23.57 9.47
CA ASP A 201 3.64 24.65 8.72
C ASP A 201 2.15 24.38 8.51
N LEU A 202 1.78 23.15 8.15
CA LEU A 202 0.38 22.75 7.99
C LEU A 202 -0.40 22.87 9.31
N LYS A 203 0.18 22.43 10.43
CA LYS A 203 -0.44 22.58 11.75
C LYS A 203 -0.62 24.04 12.16
N GLN A 204 0.38 24.89 11.89
CA GLN A 204 0.29 26.31 12.17
C GLN A 204 -0.77 27.01 11.31
N GLN A 205 -0.86 26.63 10.03
CA GLN A 205 -1.79 27.25 9.08
C GLN A 205 -3.24 26.84 9.31
N TYR A 206 -3.49 25.55 9.61
CA TYR A 206 -4.82 24.98 9.61
C TYR A 206 -5.35 24.60 11.00
N GLY A 207 -4.50 24.59 12.02
CA GLY A 207 -4.90 24.25 13.39
C GLY A 207 -5.45 22.86 13.53
N HIS A 208 -6.55 22.70 14.27
CA HIS A 208 -7.22 21.42 14.44
C HIS A 208 -7.78 20.90 13.12
N SER A 209 -7.36 19.69 12.73
CA SER A 209 -7.68 19.18 11.41
C SER A 209 -7.93 17.67 11.36
N LEU A 210 -8.73 17.27 10.38
CA LEU A 210 -9.03 15.87 10.04
C LEU A 210 -8.42 15.52 8.69
N PHE A 211 -8.03 14.26 8.54
CA PHE A 211 -7.68 13.69 7.24
C PHE A 211 -8.65 12.57 6.88
N ILE A 212 -9.34 12.68 5.74
CA ILE A 212 -10.31 11.69 5.27
C ILE A 212 -9.84 11.10 3.93
N SER A 213 -9.67 9.77 3.88
CA SER A 213 -9.24 9.08 2.66
C SER A 213 -9.90 7.71 2.49
N CYS A 214 -10.59 7.52 1.38
CA CYS A 214 -11.18 6.21 1.02
C CYS A 214 -10.45 5.52 -0.14
N GLY A 215 -9.36 6.13 -0.62
CA GLY A 215 -8.57 5.66 -1.76
C GLY A 215 -9.22 5.94 -3.11
N LYS A 216 -8.40 6.06 -4.14
CA LYS A 216 -8.79 6.56 -5.48
C LYS A 216 -9.77 5.63 -6.24
N ALA A 217 -9.85 4.37 -5.87
CA ALA A 217 -10.70 3.37 -6.55
C ALA A 217 -12.15 3.33 -6.04
N VAL A 218 -12.47 4.12 -5.01
CA VAL A 218 -13.77 4.07 -4.34
C VAL A 218 -14.40 5.45 -4.40
N LYS A 219 -15.56 5.55 -5.00
CA LYS A 219 -16.41 6.74 -4.88
C LYS A 219 -17.35 6.55 -3.69
N ILE A 220 -17.04 7.19 -2.58
CA ILE A 220 -18.02 7.38 -1.50
C ILE A 220 -18.76 8.66 -1.82
N ASP A 221 -20.04 8.53 -2.17
CA ASP A 221 -20.83 9.64 -2.70
C ASP A 221 -20.95 10.81 -1.72
N ARG A 222 -21.03 10.57 -0.42
CA ARG A 222 -21.13 11.64 0.58
C ARG A 222 -20.61 11.24 1.95
N VAL A 223 -19.74 12.10 2.49
CA VAL A 223 -19.41 12.14 3.91
C VAL A 223 -19.97 13.44 4.46
N HIS A 224 -20.87 13.37 5.42
CA HIS A 224 -21.38 14.54 6.10
C HIS A 224 -20.82 14.61 7.52
N ILE A 225 -20.18 15.74 7.83
CA ILE A 225 -19.54 16.00 9.12
C ILE A 225 -20.45 16.87 9.97
N GLU A 226 -20.62 16.51 11.22
CA GLU A 226 -21.42 17.23 12.19
C GLU A 226 -20.55 17.77 13.33
N ASN A 227 -20.92 18.94 13.85
CA ASN A 227 -20.35 19.54 15.05
C ASN A 227 -18.81 19.80 14.97
N TYR A 228 -18.30 20.09 13.78
CA TYR A 228 -16.87 20.29 13.57
C TYR A 228 -16.56 21.60 12.82
N HIS A 229 -15.71 22.44 13.41
CA HIS A 229 -15.32 23.74 12.92
C HIS A 229 -13.84 23.84 12.50
N GLY A 230 -13.16 22.72 12.37
CA GLY A 230 -11.76 22.67 11.93
C GLY A 230 -11.61 22.44 10.42
N THR A 231 -10.39 22.24 9.99
CA THR A 231 -10.04 21.96 8.60
C THR A 231 -10.18 20.46 8.30
N VAL A 232 -10.74 20.13 7.14
CA VAL A 232 -10.80 18.75 6.63
C VAL A 232 -9.96 18.64 5.38
N PHE A 233 -8.89 17.85 5.44
CA PHE A 233 -8.15 17.43 4.27
C PHE A 233 -8.80 16.15 3.71
N THR A 234 -9.09 16.15 2.43
CA THR A 234 -9.67 14.96 1.76
C THR A 234 -8.89 14.63 0.50
N THR A 235 -8.80 13.35 0.19
CA THR A 235 -8.27 12.88 -1.09
C THR A 235 -9.36 12.87 -2.15
N SER A 236 -8.98 12.96 -3.43
CA SER A 236 -9.93 12.91 -4.55
C SER A 236 -10.85 11.68 -4.51
N GLY A 237 -12.09 11.84 -4.96
CA GLY A 237 -13.10 10.79 -5.05
C GLY A 237 -14.03 10.69 -3.83
N ILE A 238 -13.96 11.65 -2.89
CA ILE A 238 -14.87 11.74 -1.74
C ILE A 238 -15.49 13.13 -1.74
N THR A 239 -16.81 13.21 -1.65
CA THR A 239 -17.52 14.47 -1.42
C THR A 239 -17.76 14.65 0.08
N VAL A 240 -17.07 15.61 0.70
CA VAL A 240 -17.24 15.94 2.12
C VAL A 240 -18.07 17.21 2.25
N THR A 241 -18.97 17.25 3.24
CA THR A 241 -19.83 18.42 3.58
C THR A 241 -19.90 18.59 5.09
N GLY A 242 -20.33 19.75 5.57
CA GLY A 242 -20.61 20.00 7.00
C GLY A 242 -19.42 20.52 7.81
N SER A 243 -18.32 20.90 7.18
CA SER A 243 -17.21 21.61 7.84
C SER A 243 -17.02 22.99 7.23
N ASP A 244 -16.46 23.92 8.00
CA ASP A 244 -16.22 25.30 7.58
C ASP A 244 -15.12 25.40 6.51
N GLN A 245 -14.14 24.51 6.55
CA GLN A 245 -13.02 24.48 5.62
C GLN A 245 -12.72 23.06 5.15
N ILE A 246 -12.95 22.79 3.87
CA ILE A 246 -12.66 21.51 3.22
C ILE A 246 -11.61 21.75 2.13
N ILE A 247 -10.50 21.02 2.20
CA ILE A 247 -9.39 21.09 1.26
C ILE A 247 -9.25 19.74 0.58
N GLU A 248 -9.67 19.67 -0.67
CA GLU A 248 -9.46 18.50 -1.51
C GLU A 248 -8.02 18.51 -2.06
N LEU A 249 -7.26 17.49 -1.72
CA LEU A 249 -5.91 17.29 -2.23
C LEU A 249 -5.98 16.78 -3.67
N ALA A 250 -5.22 17.44 -4.56
CA ALA A 250 -5.18 17.06 -5.96
C ALA A 250 -4.74 15.58 -6.12
N THR A 251 -5.22 14.94 -7.18
CA THR A 251 -4.97 13.51 -7.44
C THR A 251 -3.48 13.17 -7.58
N ASP A 252 -2.69 14.12 -8.03
CA ASP A 252 -1.24 14.03 -8.22
C ASP A 252 -0.41 14.49 -7.01
N THR A 253 -1.06 14.87 -5.89
CA THR A 253 -0.36 15.24 -4.66
C THR A 253 0.54 14.08 -4.19
N GLN A 254 1.86 14.32 -4.21
CA GLN A 254 2.87 13.30 -3.92
C GLN A 254 3.06 13.04 -2.43
N ASP A 255 2.72 14.00 -1.59
CA ASP A 255 3.05 14.04 -0.17
C ASP A 255 1.83 14.09 0.76
N THR A 256 0.75 13.43 0.36
CA THR A 256 -0.49 13.29 1.16
C THR A 256 -0.24 12.77 2.58
N HIS A 257 0.80 11.98 2.80
CA HIS A 257 1.20 11.48 4.13
C HIS A 257 1.61 12.60 5.09
N ASN A 258 2.10 13.76 4.60
CA ASN A 258 2.39 14.90 5.45
C ASN A 258 1.11 15.60 5.95
N TYR A 259 0.07 15.67 5.12
CA TYR A 259 -1.26 16.16 5.53
C TYR A 259 -1.90 15.22 6.55
N LEU A 260 -1.80 13.90 6.32
CA LEU A 260 -2.22 12.89 7.28
C LEU A 260 -1.49 13.08 8.63
N ALA A 261 -0.16 13.23 8.60
CA ALA A 261 0.65 13.41 9.80
C ALA A 261 0.42 14.77 10.49
N ALA A 262 -0.03 15.79 9.76
CA ALA A 262 -0.42 17.08 10.35
C ALA A 262 -1.77 17.02 11.06
N SER A 263 -2.68 16.12 10.66
CA SER A 263 -4.05 16.03 11.19
C SER A 263 -4.10 15.41 12.59
N ASP A 264 -5.16 15.72 13.34
CA ASP A 264 -5.38 15.21 14.70
C ASP A 264 -6.09 13.85 14.70
N LEU A 265 -6.98 13.65 13.72
CA LEU A 265 -7.69 12.40 13.51
C LEU A 265 -7.66 12.00 12.04
N VAL A 266 -7.44 10.73 11.77
CA VAL A 266 -7.44 10.14 10.43
C VAL A 266 -8.63 9.21 10.29
N ILE A 267 -9.46 9.43 9.28
CA ILE A 267 -10.62 8.58 8.93
C ILE A 267 -10.33 7.97 7.57
N ALA A 268 -10.21 6.65 7.51
CA ALA A 268 -9.83 6.00 6.26
C ALA A 268 -10.39 4.57 6.16
N LYS A 269 -10.45 4.03 4.94
CA LYS A 269 -10.62 2.58 4.78
C LYS A 269 -9.36 1.84 5.27
N ALA A 270 -9.51 0.58 5.63
CA ALA A 270 -8.46 -0.21 6.28
C ALA A 270 -7.33 -0.67 5.32
N GLY A 271 -6.93 0.18 4.38
CA GLY A 271 -5.82 -0.11 3.48
C GLY A 271 -4.47 0.03 4.17
N TRP A 272 -3.63 -0.99 4.04
CA TRP A 272 -2.35 -1.10 4.76
C TRP A 272 -1.46 0.14 4.64
N GLY A 273 -1.34 0.76 3.45
CA GLY A 273 -0.47 1.94 3.26
C GLY A 273 -0.89 3.13 4.13
N THR A 274 -2.19 3.47 4.17
CA THR A 274 -2.71 4.55 5.01
C THR A 274 -2.59 4.20 6.51
N ILE A 275 -2.84 2.93 6.87
CA ILE A 275 -2.63 2.45 8.23
C ILE A 275 -1.17 2.64 8.64
N SER A 276 -0.23 2.19 7.82
CA SER A 276 1.20 2.32 8.09
C SER A 276 1.62 3.78 8.27
N GLU A 277 1.17 4.67 7.40
CA GLU A 277 1.44 6.12 7.51
C GLU A 277 0.85 6.72 8.80
N ALA A 278 -0.37 6.32 9.18
CA ALA A 278 -1.00 6.81 10.40
C ALA A 278 -0.32 6.30 11.67
N ILE A 279 -0.02 5.00 11.73
CA ILE A 279 0.64 4.36 12.88
C ILE A 279 2.05 4.94 13.08
N THR A 280 2.85 5.03 12.02
CA THR A 280 4.22 5.55 12.10
C THR A 280 4.28 7.05 12.39
N ALA A 281 3.21 7.80 12.09
CA ALA A 281 3.02 9.20 12.47
C ALA A 281 2.36 9.36 13.85
N SER A 282 2.08 8.28 14.59
CA SER A 282 1.39 8.25 15.89
C SER A 282 0.02 8.95 15.86
N LYS A 283 -0.77 8.69 14.81
CA LYS A 283 -2.09 9.31 14.62
C LYS A 283 -3.23 8.41 15.10
N LYS A 284 -4.24 9.04 15.70
CA LYS A 284 -5.50 8.38 16.01
C LYS A 284 -6.19 8.01 14.71
N LEU A 285 -6.57 6.74 14.58
CA LEU A 285 -7.07 6.15 13.35
C LEU A 285 -8.49 5.61 13.54
N VAL A 286 -9.40 6.06 12.68
CA VAL A 286 -10.78 5.58 12.55
C VAL A 286 -10.90 4.85 11.23
N LEU A 287 -11.18 3.56 11.26
CA LEU A 287 -11.25 2.73 10.08
C LEU A 287 -12.71 2.49 9.65
N ILE A 288 -12.97 2.65 8.36
CA ILE A 288 -14.27 2.37 7.76
C ILE A 288 -14.37 0.87 7.49
N GLU A 289 -15.34 0.21 8.10
CA GLU A 289 -15.57 -1.22 7.96
C GLU A 289 -16.08 -1.56 6.55
N ARG A 290 -15.44 -2.56 5.93
CA ARG A 290 -15.86 -3.21 4.68
C ARG A 290 -15.81 -4.72 4.89
N GLU A 291 -16.95 -5.35 4.99
CA GLU A 291 -17.04 -6.79 5.30
C GLU A 291 -16.59 -7.71 4.15
N SER A 292 -16.44 -7.17 2.94
CA SER A 292 -16.17 -7.94 1.72
C SER A 292 -14.69 -8.07 1.34
N VAL A 293 -13.74 -7.61 2.17
CA VAL A 293 -12.30 -7.67 1.87
C VAL A 293 -11.55 -8.25 3.07
N LEU A 294 -10.93 -9.40 2.86
CA LEU A 294 -10.22 -10.15 3.90
C LEU A 294 -9.13 -9.31 4.59
N GLU A 295 -8.31 -8.60 3.83
CA GLU A 295 -7.26 -7.71 4.36
C GLU A 295 -7.85 -6.63 5.27
N ASP A 296 -8.93 -5.95 4.85
CA ASP A 296 -9.54 -4.87 5.62
C ASP A 296 -10.10 -5.39 6.96
N THR A 297 -10.80 -6.52 6.94
CA THR A 297 -11.37 -7.15 8.15
C THR A 297 -10.27 -7.55 9.14
N HIS A 298 -9.21 -8.19 8.64
CA HIS A 298 -8.06 -8.58 9.44
C HIS A 298 -7.36 -7.37 10.07
N ASN A 299 -7.04 -6.35 9.25
CA ASN A 299 -6.37 -5.13 9.73
C ASN A 299 -7.19 -4.42 10.81
N ILE A 300 -8.50 -4.28 10.62
CA ILE A 300 -9.40 -3.64 11.61
C ILE A 300 -9.39 -4.43 12.91
N GLN A 301 -9.55 -5.75 12.84
CA GLN A 301 -9.58 -6.60 14.02
C GLN A 301 -8.29 -6.48 14.83
N GLN A 302 -7.13 -6.68 14.20
CA GLN A 302 -5.82 -6.61 14.86
C GLN A 302 -5.57 -5.24 15.50
N LEU A 303 -5.83 -4.16 14.77
CA LEU A 303 -5.61 -2.80 15.29
C LEU A 303 -6.55 -2.44 16.45
N LYS A 304 -7.78 -2.97 16.47
CA LYS A 304 -8.70 -2.80 17.61
C LYS A 304 -8.24 -3.59 18.82
N GLU A 305 -7.81 -4.83 18.65
CA GLU A 305 -7.26 -5.69 19.72
C GLU A 305 -5.99 -5.06 20.34
N ASP A 306 -5.18 -4.43 19.52
CA ASP A 306 -3.97 -3.72 19.95
C ASP A 306 -4.22 -2.31 20.48
N HIS A 307 -5.46 -1.83 20.50
CA HIS A 307 -5.82 -0.45 20.87
C HIS A 307 -5.11 0.63 20.04
N LEU A 308 -4.93 0.39 18.73
CA LEU A 308 -4.27 1.31 17.80
C LEU A 308 -5.26 2.03 16.88
N ALA A 309 -6.48 1.51 16.74
CA ALA A 309 -7.54 2.11 15.96
C ALA A 309 -8.92 1.80 16.55
N ILE A 310 -9.90 2.59 16.11
CA ILE A 310 -11.33 2.27 16.23
C ILE A 310 -11.93 2.09 14.84
N SER A 311 -13.14 1.55 14.75
CA SER A 311 -13.84 1.41 13.48
C SER A 311 -15.24 1.99 13.51
N ILE A 312 -15.74 2.37 12.33
CA ILE A 312 -17.10 2.84 12.07
C ILE A 312 -17.66 2.08 10.87
N LYS A 313 -18.98 1.95 10.82
CA LYS A 313 -19.67 1.40 9.64
C LYS A 313 -19.71 2.43 8.52
N GLU A 314 -19.75 1.99 7.28
CA GLU A 314 -19.91 2.86 6.12
C GLU A 314 -21.19 3.74 6.24
N SER A 315 -22.27 3.21 6.79
CA SER A 315 -23.52 3.95 7.02
C SER A 315 -23.37 5.16 7.95
N GLU A 316 -22.38 5.17 8.84
CA GLU A 316 -22.11 6.29 9.75
C GLU A 316 -21.48 7.49 9.02
N LEU A 317 -20.94 7.31 7.80
CA LEU A 317 -20.37 8.39 7.00
C LEU A 317 -21.39 9.46 6.59
N ALA A 318 -22.67 9.12 6.59
CA ALA A 318 -23.77 10.04 6.28
C ALA A 318 -24.00 11.11 7.36
N ALA A 319 -23.50 10.89 8.60
CA ALA A 319 -23.63 11.81 9.75
C ALA A 319 -22.51 11.53 10.76
N LEU A 320 -21.31 12.02 10.49
CA LEU A 320 -20.14 11.87 11.36
C LEU A 320 -20.10 12.96 12.44
N ASP A 321 -20.49 12.63 13.66
CA ASP A 321 -20.29 13.47 14.83
C ASP A 321 -18.83 13.41 15.29
N ILE A 322 -18.03 14.40 14.89
CA ILE A 322 -16.58 14.40 15.12
C ILE A 322 -16.21 14.45 16.60
N PRO A 323 -16.78 15.33 17.44
CA PRO A 323 -16.49 15.34 18.88
C PRO A 323 -16.74 14.00 19.56
N ARG A 324 -17.79 13.28 19.14
CA ARG A 324 -18.08 11.94 19.65
C ARG A 324 -17.04 10.94 19.21
N LEU A 325 -16.59 11.00 17.94
CA LEU A 325 -15.52 10.13 17.42
C LEU A 325 -14.19 10.39 18.11
N GLU A 326 -13.82 11.65 18.31
CA GLU A 326 -12.60 12.01 19.04
C GLU A 326 -12.63 11.51 20.49
N THR A 327 -13.73 11.71 21.20
CA THR A 327 -13.92 11.18 22.56
C THR A 327 -13.77 9.65 22.60
N ARG A 328 -14.33 8.96 21.60
CA ARG A 328 -14.21 7.50 21.49
C ARG A 328 -12.77 7.10 21.17
N ALA A 329 -12.11 7.79 20.25
CA ALA A 329 -10.72 7.54 19.92
C ALA A 329 -9.78 7.79 21.11
N ASP A 330 -10.02 8.87 21.88
CA ASP A 330 -9.25 9.18 23.10
C ASP A 330 -9.37 8.10 24.18
N ARG A 331 -10.54 7.47 24.29
CA ARG A 331 -10.78 6.40 25.25
C ARG A 331 -10.19 5.06 24.82
N ASP A 332 -10.33 4.71 23.54
CA ASP A 332 -10.14 3.33 23.04
C ASP A 332 -8.76 3.15 22.36
N ILE A 333 -8.07 4.24 21.94
CA ILE A 333 -6.75 4.19 21.33
C ILE A 333 -5.66 4.55 22.34
N SER A 334 -4.66 3.71 22.45
CA SER A 334 -3.51 3.93 23.32
C SER A 334 -2.39 4.69 22.60
N LEU A 335 -2.18 5.96 22.95
CA LEU A 335 -1.06 6.75 22.45
C LEU A 335 0.30 6.17 22.88
N GLU A 336 0.36 5.54 24.05
CA GLU A 336 1.57 4.86 24.52
C GLU A 336 1.95 3.72 23.58
N ARG A 337 0.99 2.90 23.16
CA ARG A 337 1.21 1.82 22.20
C ARG A 337 1.54 2.36 20.80
N LEU A 338 0.84 3.38 20.32
CA LEU A 338 1.13 4.03 19.03
C LEU A 338 2.59 4.52 18.98
N ASN A 339 3.09 5.15 20.05
CA ASN A 339 4.46 5.66 20.12
C ASN A 339 5.54 4.58 20.19
N GLN A 340 5.18 3.30 20.35
CA GLN A 340 6.13 2.18 20.29
C GLN A 340 6.45 1.78 18.84
N TYR A 341 5.58 2.14 17.89
CA TYR A 341 5.79 1.84 16.48
C TYR A 341 6.60 2.95 15.83
N SER A 342 7.67 2.57 15.17
CA SER A 342 8.51 3.46 14.38
C SER A 342 8.50 3.03 12.91
N ASN A 343 8.71 3.99 12.04
CA ASN A 343 8.96 3.70 10.63
C ASN A 343 10.26 2.88 10.50
N GLN A 344 10.18 1.73 9.83
CA GLN A 344 11.33 0.83 9.67
C GLN A 344 12.20 1.17 8.45
N GLN A 345 12.02 2.34 7.86
CA GLN A 345 12.71 2.82 6.67
C GLN A 345 14.24 2.63 6.78
N ASP A 346 14.84 3.09 7.86
CA ASP A 346 16.29 3.06 8.02
C ASP A 346 16.89 1.65 8.07
N LYS A 347 16.08 0.66 8.46
CA LYS A 347 16.53 -0.72 8.70
C LYS A 347 16.17 -1.69 7.58
N VAL A 348 15.15 -1.36 6.77
CA VAL A 348 14.59 -2.31 5.81
C VAL A 348 15.61 -2.78 4.77
N VAL A 349 16.49 -1.90 4.31
CA VAL A 349 17.54 -2.23 3.32
C VAL A 349 18.53 -3.26 3.87
N GLU A 350 18.91 -3.13 5.14
CA GLU A 350 19.78 -4.09 5.83
C GLU A 350 19.05 -5.40 6.13
N LEU A 351 17.80 -5.31 6.62
CA LEU A 351 16.95 -6.49 6.88
C LEU A 351 16.81 -7.37 5.64
N LEU A 352 16.69 -6.78 4.47
CA LEU A 352 16.57 -7.50 3.19
C LEU A 352 17.92 -7.94 2.61
N GLY A 353 19.06 -7.58 3.22
CA GLY A 353 20.39 -7.95 2.75
C GLY A 353 20.81 -7.20 1.46
N LEU A 354 20.34 -5.96 1.32
CA LEU A 354 20.60 -5.10 0.16
C LEU A 354 21.79 -4.15 0.35
N LYS A 355 22.37 -4.10 1.55
CA LYS A 355 23.61 -3.38 1.82
C LYS A 355 24.83 -4.13 1.36
#